data_d58f86ef709bc007fab7f1f0ff56d862
#
_entry.id   d58f86ef709bc007fab7f1f0ff56d862
#
_cell.length_a   1.000
_cell.length_b   1.000
_cell.length_c   1.000
_cell.angle_alpha   90.00
_cell.angle_beta   90.00
_cell.angle_gamma   90.00
#
_symmetry.space_group_name_H-M   'P 1'
#
loop_
_entity.id
_entity.type
_entity.pdbx_description
1 polymer ?
#
loop_
_entity_poly.entity_id
_entity_poly.type
_entity_poly.pdbx_seq_one_letter_code
_entity_poly.pdbx_strand_id
1 'polypeptide(L)'
;MLVGCGSNRNTEQSPTGTVTTISVDEFAKTIGKKSVRLIDVRTPKEYAEGHIAKAENIDVKAADFASRIQDAKGKVAVYCRSGRRSLMAAEQLAAKGCTVYNLDGGIIAWQKAGKPVEK
;
A
#
# COMPACT_ATOMS: atom_id res chain seq x y z
N MET A 1 7.82 -30.65 17.77
CA MET A 1 8.35 -30.01 17.34
C MET A 1 8.22 -29.44 17.08
N LEU A 2 7.93 -29.63 17.31
CA LEU A 2 8.33 -28.87 16.88
C LEU A 2 8.19 -28.37 16.58
N VAL A 3 7.85 -29.04 16.72
CA VAL A 3 8.23 -28.34 16.19
C VAL A 3 8.01 -27.86 15.86
N GLY A 4 7.58 -28.19 16.14
CA GLY A 4 7.94 -27.56 15.49
C GLY A 4 7.48 -27.06 15.25
N CYS A 5 7.12 -27.26 15.30
CA CYS A 5 7.22 -26.65 14.78
C CYS A 5 7.08 -26.27 14.31
N GLY A 6 6.74 -26.51 14.58
CA GLY A 6 7.10 -26.02 13.81
C GLY A 6 6.77 -25.66 13.40
N SER A 7 6.59 -25.81 13.48
CA SER A 7 6.72 -25.27 12.86
C SER A 7 6.42 -24.81 12.36
N ASN A 8 6.13 -24.97 12.57
CA ASN A 8 6.24 -24.37 11.92
C ASN A 8 5.87 -23.87 11.43
N ARG A 9 5.66 -24.06 11.68
CA ARG A 9 5.72 -23.48 11.12
C ARG A 9 5.54 -22.91 10.44
N ASN A 10 5.30 -23.01 10.61
CA ASN A 10 5.53 -22.38 9.87
C ASN A 10 5.54 -21.93 9.29
N THR A 11 5.38 -22.23 9.52
CA THR A 11 5.71 -21.73 8.90
C THR A 11 5.74 -21.34 8.27
N GLU A 12 5.60 -21.57 8.29
CA GLU A 12 5.66 -21.18 7.56
C GLU A 12 5.42 -20.57 7.06
N GLN A 13 5.16 -20.38 7.01
CA GLN A 13 4.92 -19.79 6.42
C GLN A 13 4.96 -18.82 6.19
N SER A 14 4.95 -18.49 6.01
CA SER A 14 5.00 -17.49 5.81
C SER A 14 5.23 -16.36 5.89
N PRO A 15 5.86 -16.30 6.15
CA PRO A 15 5.76 -15.07 6.39
C PRO A 15 5.98 -14.25 5.54
N THR A 16 5.74 -13.71 5.75
CA THR A 16 5.10 -12.72 4.90
C THR A 16 5.39 -11.33 5.40
N GLY A 17 4.86 -10.34 4.71
CA GLY A 17 5.07 -8.95 5.08
C GLY A 17 4.10 -8.45 6.14
N THR A 18 4.05 -7.14 6.29
CA THR A 18 3.22 -6.48 7.29
C THR A 18 2.40 -5.37 6.66
N VAL A 19 1.26 -5.06 7.28
CA VAL A 19 0.44 -3.90 6.91
C VAL A 19 0.30 -3.04 8.15
N THR A 20 0.63 -1.76 8.01
CA THR A 20 0.46 -0.79 9.09
C THR A 20 -0.29 0.42 8.53
N THR A 21 -1.42 0.76 9.13
CA THR A 21 -2.16 1.97 8.76
C THR A 21 -1.59 3.12 9.57
N ILE A 22 -1.14 4.17 8.87
CA ILE A 22 -0.44 5.28 9.50
C ILE A 22 -1.12 6.61 9.18
N SER A 23 -0.85 7.61 10.01
CA SER A 23 -1.42 8.95 9.87
C SER A 23 -0.91 9.66 8.61
N VAL A 24 -1.59 10.73 8.23
CA VAL A 24 -1.17 11.58 7.11
C VAL A 24 0.27 12.06 7.30
N ASP A 25 0.62 12.54 8.50
CA ASP A 25 1.95 13.06 8.75
C ASP A 25 3.03 11.98 8.63
N GLU A 26 2.76 10.79 9.18
CA GLU A 26 3.70 9.69 9.06
C GLU A 26 3.81 9.19 7.63
N PHE A 27 2.68 9.17 6.92
CA PHE A 27 2.66 8.76 5.53
C PHE A 27 3.50 9.72 4.68
N ALA A 28 3.36 11.02 4.90
CA ALA A 28 4.15 12.03 4.19
C ALA A 28 5.65 11.83 4.38
N LYS A 29 6.07 11.51 5.61
CA LYS A 29 7.48 11.21 5.89
C LYS A 29 7.94 9.93 5.21
N THR A 30 7.10 8.92 5.23
CA THR A 30 7.42 7.61 4.67
C THR A 30 7.63 7.70 3.16
N ILE A 31 6.72 8.37 2.44
CA ILE A 31 6.81 8.46 0.99
C ILE A 31 7.92 9.40 0.51
N GLY A 32 8.49 10.19 1.41
CA GLY A 32 9.65 11.01 1.09
C GLY A 32 10.93 10.22 0.95
N LYS A 33 10.94 8.97 1.37
CA LYS A 33 12.11 8.11 1.30
C LYS A 33 12.19 7.44 -0.06
N LYS A 34 13.37 7.45 -0.67
CA LYS A 34 13.55 6.91 -2.04
C LYS A 34 13.25 5.42 -2.15
N SER A 35 13.45 4.67 -1.08
CA SER A 35 13.26 3.22 -1.09
C SER A 35 11.79 2.79 -1.01
N VAL A 36 10.86 3.73 -0.84
CA VAL A 36 9.45 3.42 -0.70
C VAL A 36 8.72 3.65 -2.00
N ARG A 37 8.05 2.61 -2.50
CA ARG A 37 7.22 2.69 -3.70
C ARG A 37 5.84 3.21 -3.29
N LEU A 38 5.30 4.19 -4.01
CA LEU A 38 3.99 4.77 -3.71
C LEU A 38 2.98 4.39 -4.78
N ILE A 39 1.87 3.79 -4.36
CA ILE A 39 0.83 3.33 -5.28
C ILE A 39 -0.54 3.90 -4.89
N ASP A 40 -1.18 4.55 -5.87
CA ASP A 40 -2.57 4.99 -5.79
C ASP A 40 -3.43 3.87 -6.36
N VAL A 41 -4.25 3.22 -5.53
CA VAL A 41 -5.01 2.05 -5.97
C VAL A 41 -6.44 2.36 -6.38
N ARG A 42 -6.70 3.64 -6.67
CA ARG A 42 -8.01 4.10 -7.16
C ARG A 42 -8.12 3.90 -8.67
N THR A 43 -9.28 4.27 -9.21
CA THR A 43 -9.48 4.20 -10.67
C THR A 43 -8.62 5.25 -11.39
N PRO A 44 -8.34 5.04 -12.68
CA PRO A 44 -7.63 6.06 -13.48
C PRO A 44 -8.32 7.41 -13.48
N LYS A 45 -9.65 7.42 -13.46
CA LYS A 45 -10.42 8.66 -13.43
C LYS A 45 -10.16 9.44 -12.14
N GLU A 46 -10.21 8.75 -11.01
CA GLU A 46 -9.93 9.39 -9.71
C GLU A 46 -8.50 9.93 -9.67
N TYR A 47 -7.56 9.15 -10.17
CA TYR A 47 -6.15 9.56 -10.23
C TYR A 47 -5.98 10.85 -11.04
N ALA A 48 -6.65 10.93 -12.19
CA ALA A 48 -6.56 12.11 -13.06
C ALA A 48 -7.15 13.36 -12.41
N GLU A 49 -8.10 13.18 -11.49
CA GLU A 49 -8.73 14.30 -10.77
C GLU A 49 -7.84 14.89 -9.70
N GLY A 50 -6.81 14.17 -9.29
CA GLY A 50 -5.85 14.63 -8.30
C GLY A 50 -5.23 13.44 -7.59
N HIS A 51 -3.90 13.46 -7.45
CA HIS A 51 -3.17 12.37 -6.82
C HIS A 51 -1.92 12.91 -6.11
N ILE A 52 -1.37 12.12 -5.22
CA ILE A 52 -0.14 12.48 -4.52
C ILE A 52 1.03 12.36 -5.52
N ALA A 53 1.92 13.33 -5.52
CA ALA A 53 3.06 13.38 -6.43
C ALA A 53 3.85 12.06 -6.41
N LYS A 54 4.25 11.60 -7.58
CA LYS A 54 5.04 10.38 -7.81
C LYS A 54 4.28 9.07 -7.58
N ALA A 55 2.99 9.12 -7.28
CA ALA A 55 2.21 7.90 -7.12
C ALA A 55 2.00 7.22 -8.47
N GLU A 56 2.19 5.89 -8.49
CA GLU A 56 1.77 5.07 -9.62
C GLU A 56 0.30 4.76 -9.46
N ASN A 57 -0.46 4.78 -10.54
CA ASN A 57 -1.86 4.39 -10.48
C ASN A 57 -2.02 2.92 -10.89
N ILE A 58 -2.41 2.09 -9.93
CA ILE A 58 -2.73 0.68 -10.19
C ILE A 58 -4.03 0.38 -9.48
N ASP A 59 -5.12 0.34 -10.24
CA ASP A 59 -6.46 0.12 -9.70
C ASP A 59 -6.58 -1.28 -9.09
N VAL A 60 -6.87 -1.36 -7.79
CA VAL A 60 -6.95 -2.64 -7.08
C VAL A 60 -8.07 -3.52 -7.61
N LYS A 61 -9.08 -2.93 -8.24
CA LYS A 61 -10.22 -3.68 -8.80
C LYS A 61 -10.00 -4.10 -10.25
N ALA A 62 -8.91 -3.68 -10.86
CA ALA A 62 -8.61 -4.07 -12.24
C ALA A 62 -8.18 -5.54 -12.29
N ALA A 63 -8.57 -6.21 -13.38
CA ALA A 63 -8.25 -7.62 -13.56
C ALA A 63 -6.74 -7.90 -13.56
N ASP A 64 -5.93 -6.92 -13.96
CA ASP A 64 -4.49 -7.07 -14.06
C ASP A 64 -3.73 -6.58 -12.81
N PHE A 65 -4.45 -6.26 -11.73
CA PHE A 65 -3.80 -5.74 -10.52
C PHE A 65 -2.69 -6.68 -10.03
N ALA A 66 -3.01 -7.97 -9.90
CA ALA A 66 -2.06 -8.96 -9.38
C ALA A 66 -0.80 -9.03 -10.24
N SER A 67 -0.94 -8.97 -11.56
CA SER A 67 0.21 -9.04 -12.45
C SER A 67 1.06 -7.77 -12.37
N ARG A 68 0.44 -6.63 -12.13
CA ARG A 68 1.16 -5.36 -12.05
C ARG A 68 1.95 -5.19 -10.76
N ILE A 69 1.64 -5.97 -9.72
CA ILE A 69 2.38 -5.95 -8.47
C ILE A 69 3.20 -7.22 -8.25
N GLN A 70 3.29 -8.09 -9.27
CA GLN A 70 3.91 -9.41 -9.09
C GLN A 70 5.38 -9.34 -8.66
N ASP A 71 6.10 -8.29 -9.04
CA ASP A 71 7.50 -8.12 -8.69
C ASP A 71 7.70 -7.14 -7.52
N ALA A 72 6.62 -6.75 -6.85
CA ALA A 72 6.71 -5.84 -5.72
C ALA A 72 7.50 -6.47 -4.57
N LYS A 73 8.37 -5.68 -3.95
CA LYS A 73 9.18 -6.12 -2.81
C LYS A 73 9.58 -4.90 -1.99
N GLY A 74 10.02 -5.15 -0.76
CA GLY A 74 10.47 -4.08 0.11
C GLY A 74 9.33 -3.25 0.68
N LYS A 75 9.53 -1.95 0.75
CA LYS A 75 8.57 -1.03 1.37
C LYS A 75 7.66 -0.41 0.32
N VAL A 76 6.35 -0.52 0.55
CA VAL A 76 5.33 0.01 -0.35
C VAL A 76 4.32 0.82 0.46
N ALA A 77 4.03 2.03 0.00
CA ALA A 77 2.99 2.87 0.58
C ALA A 77 1.80 2.88 -0.38
N VAL A 78 0.61 2.69 0.16
CA VAL A 78 -0.62 2.62 -0.66
C VAL A 78 -1.68 3.56 -0.11
N TYR A 79 -2.50 4.10 -1.01
CA TYR A 79 -3.66 4.88 -0.60
C TYR A 79 -4.79 4.74 -1.62
N CYS A 80 -6.00 4.99 -1.13
CA CYS A 80 -7.16 5.11 -1.99
C CYS A 80 -7.93 6.37 -1.59
N ARG A 81 -9.23 6.39 -1.77
CA ARG A 81 -10.02 7.56 -1.41
C ARG A 81 -10.16 7.70 0.11
N SER A 82 -10.54 6.61 0.79
CA SER A 82 -10.87 6.65 2.24
C SER A 82 -10.13 5.60 3.07
N GLY A 83 -9.34 4.72 2.45
CA GLY A 83 -8.54 3.72 3.15
C GLY A 83 -8.98 2.26 3.01
N ARG A 84 -10.15 2.00 2.42
CA ARG A 84 -10.68 0.63 2.33
C ARG A 84 -10.10 -0.18 1.18
N ARG A 85 -10.13 0.38 -0.03
CA ARG A 85 -9.55 -0.32 -1.20
C ARG A 85 -8.05 -0.51 -1.01
N SER A 86 -7.39 0.48 -0.41
CA SER A 86 -5.94 0.39 -0.19
C SER A 86 -5.59 -0.66 0.85
N LEU A 87 -6.47 -0.92 1.82
CA LEU A 87 -6.24 -2.00 2.76
C LEU A 87 -6.27 -3.35 2.05
N MET A 88 -7.19 -3.55 1.10
CA MET A 88 -7.25 -4.76 0.29
C MET A 88 -5.97 -4.94 -0.52
N ALA A 89 -5.51 -3.87 -1.14
CA ALA A 89 -4.25 -3.89 -1.90
C ALA A 89 -3.06 -4.20 -0.99
N ALA A 90 -3.05 -3.57 0.19
CA ALA A 90 -1.97 -3.77 1.16
C ALA A 90 -1.86 -5.23 1.59
N GLU A 91 -2.98 -5.90 1.80
CA GLU A 91 -2.99 -7.31 2.18
C GLU A 91 -2.39 -8.20 1.10
N GLN A 92 -2.69 -7.90 -0.17
CA GLN A 92 -2.10 -8.64 -1.28
C GLN A 92 -0.59 -8.42 -1.38
N LEU A 93 -0.15 -7.19 -1.16
CA LEU A 93 1.29 -6.87 -1.17
C LEU A 93 2.02 -7.52 0.01
N ALA A 94 1.42 -7.50 1.19
CA ALA A 94 2.01 -8.13 2.36
C ALA A 94 2.13 -9.64 2.18
N ALA A 95 1.18 -10.26 1.49
CA ALA A 95 1.25 -11.69 1.19
C ALA A 95 2.46 -12.04 0.32
N LYS A 96 3.04 -11.06 -0.38
CA LYS A 96 4.27 -11.23 -1.17
C LYS A 96 5.53 -10.93 -0.37
N GLY A 97 5.38 -10.55 0.89
CA GLY A 97 6.51 -10.24 1.77
C GLY A 97 6.83 -8.76 1.89
N CYS A 98 6.02 -7.87 1.30
CA CYS A 98 6.26 -6.44 1.39
C CYS A 98 5.95 -5.89 2.78
N THR A 99 6.65 -4.82 3.15
CA THR A 99 6.29 -4.00 4.30
C THR A 99 5.41 -2.88 3.77
N VAL A 100 4.12 -2.89 4.13
CA VAL A 100 3.15 -2.00 3.51
C VAL A 100 2.62 -0.98 4.51
N TYR A 101 2.57 0.27 4.07
CA TYR A 101 2.01 1.38 4.84
C TYR A 101 0.74 1.84 4.14
N ASN A 102 -0.37 1.82 4.86
CA ASN A 102 -1.66 2.24 4.35
C ASN A 102 -2.00 3.62 4.92
N LEU A 103 -2.41 4.54 4.05
CA LEU A 103 -2.76 5.90 4.49
C LEU A 103 -4.13 5.91 5.16
N ASP A 104 -4.15 6.22 6.45
CA ASP A 104 -5.37 6.35 7.22
C ASP A 104 -6.24 7.48 6.64
N GLY A 105 -7.48 7.16 6.31
CA GLY A 105 -8.41 8.14 5.74
C GLY A 105 -8.19 8.47 4.28
N GLY A 106 -7.17 7.90 3.64
CA GLY A 106 -6.93 8.05 2.21
C GLY A 106 -6.65 9.48 1.76
N ILE A 107 -6.85 9.73 0.46
CA ILE A 107 -6.56 11.04 -0.10
C ILE A 107 -7.49 12.14 0.46
N ILE A 108 -8.68 11.76 0.95
CA ILE A 108 -9.58 12.71 1.60
C ILE A 108 -8.89 13.29 2.84
N ALA A 109 -8.31 12.44 3.69
CA ALA A 109 -7.60 12.90 4.88
C ALA A 109 -6.34 13.69 4.51
N TRP A 110 -5.64 13.25 3.46
CA TRP A 110 -4.46 13.95 2.94
C TRP A 110 -4.78 15.39 2.56
N GLN A 111 -5.84 15.58 1.76
CA GLN A 111 -6.26 16.91 1.32
C GLN A 111 -6.81 17.74 2.48
N LYS A 112 -7.54 17.12 3.39
CA LYS A 112 -8.10 17.80 4.56
C LYS A 112 -6.99 18.33 5.47
N ALA A 113 -5.85 17.65 5.50
CA ALA A 113 -4.68 18.09 6.25
C ALA A 113 -3.88 19.17 5.52
N GLY A 114 -4.34 19.61 4.35
CA GLY A 114 -3.66 20.66 3.59
C GLY A 114 -2.48 20.16 2.77
N LYS A 115 -2.33 18.86 2.61
CA LYS A 115 -1.22 18.30 1.83
C LYS A 115 -1.51 18.42 0.32
N PRO A 116 -0.49 18.64 -0.51
CA PRO A 116 -0.69 18.92 -1.93
C PRO A 116 -1.02 17.66 -2.75
N VAL A 117 -1.78 17.90 -3.82
CA VAL A 117 -2.01 16.90 -4.86
C VAL A 117 -1.71 17.55 -6.20
N GLU A 118 -1.49 16.71 -7.21
CA GLU A 118 -1.28 17.19 -8.57
C GLU A 118 -2.16 16.42 -9.54
N LYS A 119 -2.29 16.92 -10.75
CA LYS A 119 -3.15 16.30 -11.77
C LYS A 119 -2.39 15.83 -12.97
#